data_98be8c1e1a941b5cc96553bb7268930f
#
_entry.id   98be8c1e1a941b5cc96553bb7268930f
#
_cell.length_a   1.000
_cell.length_b   1.000
_cell.length_c   1.000
_cell.angle_alpha   90.00
_cell.angle_beta   90.00
_cell.angle_gamma   90.00
#
_symmetry.space_group_name_H-M   'P 1'
#
loop_
_entity.id
_entity.type
_entity.pdbx_description
1 polymer ?
#
loop_
_entity_poly.entity_id
_entity_poly.type
_entity_poly.pdbx_seq_one_letter_code
_entity_poly.pdbx_strand_id
1 'polypeptide(L)'
;MRYLEFVSNAGAKSSTQQHGALLRIKKGATEFDKSYRGYNHPKGKIVTADCLSPTKALLYIQDPEHTGAKGWGADYNCYYAILDLTTDQLTEIQYNGTNLPFSSGTFSQRSLVLGNKAYIGVNPKDAPTCIYIYDIPSGQVTKGMTIAKGYHFERIVGIGE
;
A
#
# COMPACT_ATOMS: atom_id res chain seq x y z
N MET A 1 5.20 -11.71 -14.86
CA MET A 1 3.90 -11.99 -14.25
C MET A 1 3.25 -10.63 -14.02
N ARG A 2 2.01 -10.42 -14.42
CA ARG A 2 1.27 -9.18 -14.09
C ARG A 2 0.20 -9.55 -13.09
N TYR A 3 0.13 -8.79 -12.03
CA TYR A 3 -0.96 -8.83 -11.06
C TYR A 3 -1.86 -7.65 -11.32
N LEU A 4 -3.16 -7.86 -11.30
CA LEU A 4 -4.15 -6.81 -11.27
C LEU A 4 -4.83 -6.84 -9.92
N GLU A 5 -4.85 -5.67 -9.29
CA GLU A 5 -5.58 -5.45 -8.07
C GLU A 5 -7.03 -5.14 -8.39
N PHE A 6 -7.94 -5.82 -7.70
CA PHE A 6 -9.33 -5.40 -7.62
C PHE A 6 -9.66 -5.07 -6.17
N VAL A 7 -9.78 -3.80 -5.88
CA VAL A 7 -10.39 -3.36 -4.65
C VAL A 7 -11.90 -3.54 -4.80
N SER A 8 -12.46 -4.50 -4.11
CA SER A 8 -13.91 -4.63 -4.02
C SER A 8 -14.46 -3.42 -3.27
N ASN A 9 -14.88 -2.41 -3.99
CA ASN A 9 -15.63 -1.28 -3.45
C ASN A 9 -17.08 -1.63 -3.08
N ALA A 10 -17.50 -2.86 -3.31
CA ALA A 10 -18.87 -3.30 -3.02
C ALA A 10 -19.24 -3.23 -1.54
N GLY A 11 -18.31 -2.93 -0.68
CA GLY A 11 -18.52 -2.93 0.75
C GLY A 11 -18.41 -1.59 1.47
N ALA A 12 -18.42 -0.46 0.79
CA ALA A 12 -18.35 0.84 1.48
C ALA A 12 -19.51 1.06 2.48
N LYS A 13 -20.56 0.25 2.40
CA LYS A 13 -21.68 0.29 3.34
C LYS A 13 -21.95 -1.03 4.07
N SER A 14 -21.24 -2.10 3.75
CA SER A 14 -21.43 -3.40 4.40
C SER A 14 -20.29 -3.64 5.38
N SER A 15 -20.62 -3.66 6.65
CA SER A 15 -19.70 -3.97 7.76
C SER A 15 -19.13 -5.39 7.74
N THR A 16 -19.56 -6.23 6.81
CA THR A 16 -19.26 -7.67 6.77
C THR A 16 -18.22 -8.07 5.73
N GLN A 17 -17.89 -7.21 4.76
CA GLN A 17 -16.88 -7.49 3.74
C GLN A 17 -15.79 -6.43 3.75
N GLN A 18 -14.83 -6.61 4.63
CA GLN A 18 -13.71 -5.71 4.82
C GLN A 18 -12.39 -6.30 4.30
N HIS A 19 -12.46 -7.12 3.25
CA HIS A 19 -11.29 -7.81 2.72
C HIS A 19 -10.92 -7.28 1.35
N GLY A 20 -9.64 -7.04 1.13
CA GLY A 20 -9.05 -6.84 -0.17
C GLY A 20 -8.56 -8.18 -0.75
N ALA A 21 -8.54 -8.29 -2.07
CA ALA A 21 -8.02 -9.46 -2.75
C ALA A 21 -7.15 -9.06 -3.94
N LEU A 22 -6.13 -9.88 -4.23
CA LEU A 22 -5.34 -9.78 -5.44
C LEU A 22 -5.80 -10.84 -6.44
N LEU A 23 -5.94 -10.45 -7.69
CA LEU A 23 -6.20 -11.35 -8.80
C LEU A 23 -4.98 -11.38 -9.72
N ARG A 24 -4.75 -12.52 -10.36
CA ARG A 24 -3.60 -12.72 -11.22
C ARG A 24 -4.02 -12.91 -12.69
N ILE A 25 -3.32 -12.21 -13.59
CA ILE A 25 -3.33 -12.54 -15.01
C ILE A 25 -1.92 -13.00 -15.37
N LYS A 26 -1.79 -14.19 -15.94
CA LYS A 26 -0.51 -14.72 -16.41
C LYS A 26 -0.02 -13.92 -17.62
N LYS A 27 1.31 -13.82 -17.77
CA LYS A 27 1.91 -13.17 -18.95
C LYS A 27 1.37 -13.82 -20.23
N GLY A 28 0.83 -13.00 -21.13
CA GLY A 28 0.25 -13.46 -22.41
C GLY A 28 -1.21 -13.93 -22.34
N ALA A 29 -1.81 -14.02 -21.13
CA ALA A 29 -3.23 -14.29 -20.98
C ALA A 29 -4.04 -12.98 -20.98
N THR A 30 -5.33 -13.09 -21.33
CA THR A 30 -6.31 -11.99 -21.31
C THR A 30 -7.35 -12.18 -20.22
N GLU A 31 -7.33 -13.33 -19.54
CA GLU A 31 -8.27 -13.69 -18.48
C GLU A 31 -7.57 -13.92 -17.15
N PHE A 32 -8.34 -13.81 -16.08
CA PHE A 32 -7.86 -14.14 -14.74
C PHE A 32 -7.49 -15.63 -14.62
N ASP A 33 -6.40 -15.87 -13.93
CA ASP A 33 -5.96 -17.22 -13.60
C ASP A 33 -6.90 -17.85 -12.56
N LYS A 34 -7.78 -18.72 -13.00
CA LYS A 34 -8.78 -19.40 -12.16
C LYS A 34 -8.14 -20.32 -11.10
N SER A 35 -6.88 -20.71 -11.28
CA SER A 35 -6.15 -21.52 -10.30
C SER A 35 -5.55 -20.69 -9.17
N TYR A 36 -5.41 -19.38 -9.34
CA TYR A 36 -4.94 -18.48 -8.32
C TYR A 36 -6.10 -18.06 -7.41
N ARG A 37 -5.96 -18.31 -6.13
CA ARG A 37 -7.04 -18.02 -5.15
C ARG A 37 -7.06 -16.55 -4.74
N GLY A 38 -6.04 -15.81 -5.10
CA GLY A 38 -5.86 -14.44 -4.65
C GLY A 38 -5.42 -14.36 -3.19
N TYR A 39 -4.68 -13.32 -2.88
CA TYR A 39 -4.40 -12.96 -1.50
C TYR A 39 -5.60 -12.25 -0.92
N ASN A 40 -6.15 -12.79 0.16
CA ASN A 40 -7.21 -12.16 0.93
C ASN A 40 -6.64 -11.60 2.20
N HIS A 41 -6.58 -10.29 2.33
CA HIS A 41 -6.15 -9.68 3.57
C HIS A 41 -7.19 -9.93 4.67
N PRO A 42 -6.82 -10.52 5.81
CA PRO A 42 -7.76 -10.89 6.86
C PRO A 42 -8.43 -9.68 7.52
N LYS A 43 -7.76 -8.53 7.48
CA LYS A 43 -8.24 -7.29 8.09
C LYS A 43 -8.00 -6.12 7.15
N GLY A 44 -9.09 -5.51 6.69
CA GLY A 44 -9.02 -4.30 5.91
C GLY A 44 -9.03 -4.50 4.40
N LYS A 45 -8.82 -3.43 3.69
CA LYS A 45 -8.92 -3.34 2.23
C LYS A 45 -7.59 -2.96 1.63
N ILE A 46 -7.19 -3.65 0.58
CA ILE A 46 -6.10 -3.21 -0.27
C ILE A 46 -6.60 -2.01 -1.07
N VAL A 47 -5.96 -0.86 -0.88
CA VAL A 47 -6.29 0.38 -1.58
C VAL A 47 -5.49 0.50 -2.87
N THR A 48 -4.17 0.25 -2.80
CA THR A 48 -3.30 0.19 -3.96
C THR A 48 -2.30 -0.95 -3.84
N ALA A 49 -1.79 -1.41 -4.97
CA ALA A 49 -0.72 -2.37 -5.06
C ALA A 49 0.29 -1.96 -6.14
N ASP A 50 1.55 -1.85 -5.77
CA ASP A 50 2.66 -1.58 -6.67
C ASP A 50 3.55 -2.82 -6.80
N CYS A 51 3.92 -3.17 -8.03
CA CYS A 51 4.84 -4.28 -8.27
C CYS A 51 6.26 -3.84 -7.92
N LEU A 52 6.88 -4.49 -6.93
CA LEU A 52 8.28 -4.27 -6.57
C LEU A 52 9.22 -5.21 -7.33
N SER A 53 8.80 -6.45 -7.50
CA SER A 53 9.54 -7.49 -8.20
C SER A 53 8.58 -8.59 -8.66
N PRO A 54 9.05 -9.61 -9.40
CA PRO A 54 8.20 -10.77 -9.75
C PRO A 54 7.59 -11.50 -8.56
N THR A 55 8.14 -11.33 -7.36
CA THR A 55 7.74 -12.05 -6.14
C THR A 55 7.28 -11.13 -5.02
N LYS A 56 7.31 -9.81 -5.18
CA LYS A 56 6.95 -8.86 -4.12
C LYS A 56 6.07 -7.75 -4.62
N ALA A 57 5.08 -7.39 -3.84
CA ALA A 57 4.23 -6.22 -4.04
C ALA A 57 4.26 -5.31 -2.82
N LEU A 58 4.23 -4.00 -3.06
CA LEU A 58 3.94 -3.00 -2.05
C LEU A 58 2.44 -2.80 -2.00
N LEU A 59 1.85 -2.96 -0.83
CA LEU A 59 0.42 -2.75 -0.61
C LEU A 59 0.20 -1.52 0.26
N TYR A 60 -0.78 -0.72 -0.09
CA TYR A 60 -1.39 0.28 0.79
C TYR A 60 -2.72 -0.25 1.26
N ILE A 61 -2.88 -0.42 2.55
CA ILE A 61 -3.97 -1.17 3.17
C ILE A 61 -4.70 -0.29 4.16
N GLN A 62 -6.02 -0.26 4.07
CA GLN A 62 -6.88 0.34 5.08
C GLN A 62 -7.23 -0.69 6.15
N ASP A 63 -6.87 -0.41 7.40
CA ASP A 63 -7.26 -1.21 8.56
C ASP A 63 -8.48 -0.54 9.24
N PRO A 64 -9.68 -1.15 9.14
CA PRO A 64 -10.89 -0.56 9.73
C PRO A 64 -10.92 -0.65 11.26
N GLU A 65 -10.09 -1.51 11.85
CA GLU A 65 -9.99 -1.64 13.30
C GLU A 65 -9.05 -0.61 13.91
N HIS A 66 -8.14 -0.05 13.11
CA HIS A 66 -7.30 1.06 13.54
C HIS A 66 -8.10 2.34 13.50
N THR A 67 -8.75 2.66 14.59
CA THR A 67 -9.61 3.84 14.68
C THR A 67 -8.81 5.11 14.81
N GLY A 68 -8.68 5.80 13.70
CA GLY A 68 -8.38 7.23 13.68
C GLY A 68 -9.65 8.07 13.83
N ALA A 69 -9.68 9.21 13.18
CA ALA A 69 -10.89 10.00 13.05
C ALA A 69 -11.92 9.26 12.19
N LYS A 70 -13.20 9.44 12.47
CA LYS A 70 -14.28 8.92 11.64
C LYS A 70 -14.52 9.87 10.48
N GLY A 71 -14.34 9.41 9.27
CA GLY A 71 -14.63 10.19 8.07
C GLY A 71 -13.82 9.77 6.86
N TRP A 72 -14.38 9.87 5.69
CA TRP A 72 -13.74 9.53 4.44
C TRP A 72 -12.48 10.38 4.20
N GLY A 73 -11.36 9.73 4.06
CA GLY A 73 -10.09 10.36 3.70
C GLY A 73 -9.33 11.04 4.85
N ALA A 74 -9.96 11.21 6.01
CA ALA A 74 -9.33 11.78 7.20
C ALA A 74 -8.95 10.75 8.24
N ASP A 75 -9.31 9.50 8.01
CA ASP A 75 -9.02 8.39 8.92
C ASP A 75 -7.57 7.99 8.76
N TYR A 76 -6.77 8.19 9.79
CA TYR A 76 -5.38 7.74 9.83
C TYR A 76 -5.33 6.23 10.08
N ASN A 77 -5.93 5.45 9.20
CA ASN A 77 -6.11 4.01 9.33
C ASN A 77 -5.49 3.21 8.19
N CYS A 78 -4.70 3.85 7.34
CA CYS A 78 -4.01 3.17 6.25
C CYS A 78 -2.53 2.97 6.57
N TYR A 79 -1.97 1.85 6.16
CA TYR A 79 -0.57 1.52 6.36
C TYR A 79 0.03 0.84 5.12
N TYR A 80 1.35 0.78 5.07
CA TYR A 80 2.08 0.13 3.99
C TYR A 80 2.70 -1.18 4.44
N ALA A 81 2.61 -2.20 3.59
CA ALA A 81 3.19 -3.51 3.82
C ALA A 81 3.75 -4.11 2.53
N ILE A 82 4.70 -5.01 2.68
CA ILE A 82 5.23 -5.82 1.59
C ILE A 82 4.53 -7.18 1.62
N LEU A 83 3.96 -7.58 0.49
CA LEU A 83 3.42 -8.91 0.28
C LEU A 83 4.42 -9.75 -0.52
N ASP A 84 4.80 -10.89 0.02
CA ASP A 84 5.47 -11.94 -0.74
C ASP A 84 4.42 -12.70 -1.55
N LEU A 85 4.51 -12.60 -2.87
CA LEU A 85 3.53 -13.18 -3.80
C LEU A 85 3.70 -14.70 -3.99
N THR A 86 4.69 -15.29 -3.37
CA THR A 86 4.93 -16.75 -3.43
C THR A 86 4.42 -17.47 -2.19
N THR A 87 4.42 -16.78 -1.06
CA THR A 87 4.03 -17.34 0.25
C THR A 87 2.77 -16.72 0.83
N ASP A 88 2.28 -15.63 0.22
CA ASP A 88 1.20 -14.78 0.71
C ASP A 88 1.50 -14.18 2.11
N GLN A 89 2.78 -14.10 2.47
CA GLN A 89 3.19 -13.48 3.72
C GLN A 89 3.23 -11.97 3.61
N LEU A 90 2.51 -11.30 4.49
CA LEU A 90 2.49 -9.85 4.62
C LEU A 90 3.45 -9.40 5.72
N THR A 91 4.26 -8.39 5.42
CA THR A 91 5.19 -7.79 6.39
C THR A 91 5.03 -6.27 6.36
N GLU A 92 4.68 -5.67 7.49
CA GLU A 92 4.61 -4.21 7.60
C GLU A 92 6.01 -3.59 7.42
N ILE A 93 6.05 -2.45 6.76
CA ILE A 93 7.31 -1.74 6.51
C ILE A 93 7.78 -1.06 7.79
N GLN A 94 9.05 -1.25 8.13
CA GLN A 94 9.66 -0.67 9.32
C GLN A 94 10.77 0.31 8.98
N TYR A 95 10.86 1.36 9.78
CA TYR A 95 11.99 2.28 9.82
C TYR A 95 12.56 2.32 11.24
N ASN A 96 13.85 2.04 11.38
CA ASN A 96 14.53 1.96 12.69
C ASN A 96 13.84 1.01 13.68
N GLY A 97 13.36 -0.15 13.19
CA GLY A 97 12.72 -1.17 14.03
C GLY A 97 11.27 -0.86 14.45
N THR A 98 10.68 0.21 13.94
CA THR A 98 9.28 0.59 14.21
C THR A 98 8.50 0.62 12.91
N ASN A 99 7.27 0.11 12.93
CA ASN A 99 6.38 0.18 11.77
C ASN A 99 6.19 1.63 11.33
N LEU A 100 6.08 1.86 10.02
CA LEU A 100 5.73 3.18 9.53
C LEU A 100 4.40 3.63 10.13
N PRO A 101 4.24 4.92 10.46
CA PRO A 101 3.01 5.39 11.06
C PRO A 101 1.83 5.23 10.11
N PHE A 102 0.65 5.03 10.67
CA PHE A 102 -0.59 5.06 9.89
C PHE A 102 -0.76 6.40 9.20
N SER A 103 -1.27 6.34 7.98
CA SER A 103 -1.44 7.47 7.08
C SER A 103 -2.90 7.80 6.84
N SER A 104 -3.20 9.06 6.64
CA SER A 104 -4.51 9.48 6.13
C SER A 104 -4.61 9.26 4.63
N GLY A 105 -5.85 9.19 4.13
CA GLY A 105 -6.15 9.25 2.70
C GLY A 105 -6.30 7.89 2.03
N THR A 106 -7.53 7.50 1.88
CA THR A 106 -7.94 6.19 1.35
C THR A 106 -7.83 6.09 -0.18
N PHE A 107 -7.73 7.22 -0.90
CA PHE A 107 -7.84 7.22 -2.36
C PHE A 107 -6.59 7.72 -3.08
N SER A 108 -5.56 8.06 -2.35
CA SER A 108 -4.39 8.70 -2.93
C SER A 108 -3.29 7.68 -3.18
N GLN A 109 -2.78 7.67 -4.40
CA GLN A 109 -1.59 6.89 -4.74
C GLN A 109 -0.35 7.67 -4.32
N ARG A 110 0.17 7.37 -3.15
CA ARG A 110 1.34 8.04 -2.56
C ARG A 110 2.59 7.20 -2.63
N SER A 111 2.61 6.20 -3.47
CA SER A 111 3.77 5.37 -3.76
C SER A 111 4.19 5.51 -5.21
N LEU A 112 5.49 5.45 -5.43
CA LEU A 112 6.12 5.44 -6.75
C LEU A 112 7.27 4.45 -6.73
N VAL A 113 7.25 3.49 -7.65
CA VAL A 113 8.38 2.60 -7.88
C VAL A 113 9.20 3.11 -9.05
N LEU A 114 10.48 3.42 -8.79
CA LEU A 114 11.40 3.88 -9.80
C LEU A 114 12.76 3.15 -9.64
N GLY A 115 13.13 2.40 -10.65
CA GLY A 115 14.30 1.53 -10.59
C GLY A 115 14.21 0.53 -9.45
N ASN A 116 15.21 0.51 -8.58
CA ASN A 116 15.29 -0.38 -7.43
C ASN A 116 14.73 0.25 -6.14
N LYS A 117 13.97 1.31 -6.22
CA LYS A 117 13.44 2.02 -5.05
C LYS A 117 11.94 2.21 -5.12
N ALA A 118 11.28 2.07 -3.99
CA ALA A 118 9.91 2.50 -3.80
C ALA A 118 9.89 3.73 -2.88
N TYR A 119 9.33 4.82 -3.38
CA TYR A 119 9.10 6.06 -2.64
C TYR A 119 7.71 5.99 -2.05
N ILE A 120 7.62 6.10 -0.74
CA ILE A 120 6.40 5.82 0.04
C ILE A 120 6.05 7.08 0.83
N GLY A 121 4.96 7.71 0.44
CA GLY A 121 4.46 8.91 1.11
C GLY A 121 3.54 8.56 2.27
N VAL A 122 3.84 9.11 3.44
CA VAL A 122 3.06 8.90 4.65
C VAL A 122 2.62 10.25 5.20
N ASN A 123 1.30 10.40 5.40
CA ASN A 123 0.69 11.57 6.04
C ASN A 123 0.19 11.16 7.44
N PRO A 124 1.06 11.14 8.45
CA PRO A 124 0.68 10.70 9.79
C PRO A 124 -0.13 11.79 10.52
N LYS A 125 -0.91 11.37 11.53
CA LYS A 125 -1.72 12.27 12.34
C LYS A 125 -0.87 13.22 13.18
N ASP A 126 0.11 12.68 13.87
CA ASP A 126 0.82 13.38 14.95
C ASP A 126 2.28 13.69 14.61
N ALA A 127 2.69 13.51 13.36
CA ALA A 127 4.04 13.78 12.88
C ALA A 127 4.03 14.50 11.52
N PRO A 128 5.13 15.13 11.10
CA PRO A 128 5.24 15.70 9.78
C PRO A 128 5.11 14.65 8.68
N THR A 129 4.46 15.02 7.60
CA THR A 129 4.37 14.23 6.38
C THR A 129 5.78 13.93 5.84
N CYS A 130 6.02 12.70 5.46
CA CYS A 130 7.35 12.24 5.06
C CYS A 130 7.29 11.25 3.91
N ILE A 131 8.31 11.27 3.06
CA ILE A 131 8.58 10.20 2.09
C ILE A 131 9.60 9.26 2.71
N TYR A 132 9.27 7.97 2.80
CA TYR A 132 10.20 6.89 3.07
C TYR A 132 10.65 6.26 1.76
N ILE A 133 11.89 5.81 1.71
CA ILE A 133 12.48 5.19 0.53
C ILE A 133 12.84 3.75 0.90
N TYR A 134 12.12 2.81 0.29
CA TYR A 134 12.36 1.38 0.43
C TYR A 134 13.28 0.93 -0.70
N ASP A 135 14.45 0.41 -0.36
CA ASP A 135 15.38 -0.21 -1.30
C ASP A 135 14.94 -1.65 -1.56
N ILE A 136 14.51 -1.94 -2.77
CA ILE A 136 13.87 -3.21 -3.13
C ILE A 136 14.81 -4.41 -2.96
N PRO A 137 16.10 -4.35 -3.38
CA PRO A 137 17.02 -5.47 -3.21
C PRO A 137 17.36 -5.78 -1.76
N SER A 138 17.66 -4.76 -0.96
CA SER A 138 18.10 -4.96 0.43
C SER A 138 16.96 -5.01 1.44
N GLY A 139 15.80 -4.48 1.11
CA GLY A 139 14.69 -4.30 2.03
C GLY A 139 14.90 -3.20 3.06
N GLN A 140 15.96 -2.42 2.94
CA GLN A 140 16.24 -1.31 3.86
C GLN A 140 15.34 -0.12 3.58
N VAL A 141 15.00 0.60 4.66
CA VAL A 141 14.20 1.82 4.60
C VAL A 141 15.02 2.99 5.08
N THR A 142 15.00 4.07 4.30
CA THR A 142 15.58 5.34 4.69
C THR A 142 14.50 6.42 4.73
N LYS A 143 14.70 7.41 5.58
CA LYS A 143 13.82 8.58 5.63
C LYS A 143 14.27 9.59 4.59
N GLY A 144 13.36 9.95 3.70
CA GLY A 144 13.58 10.96 2.67
C GLY A 144 13.07 12.34 3.10
N MET A 145 12.45 13.04 2.14
CA MET A 145 11.94 14.40 2.34
C MET A 145 10.81 14.45 3.37
N THR A 146 10.86 15.48 4.22
CA THR A 146 9.79 15.80 5.17
C THR A 146 9.15 17.13 4.77
N ILE A 147 7.82 17.18 4.80
CA ILE A 147 7.04 18.39 4.55
C ILE A 147 6.66 19.03 5.88
N ALA A 148 6.55 20.35 5.91
CA ALA A 148 6.17 21.07 7.11
C ALA A 148 4.82 20.60 7.67
N LYS A 149 4.67 20.63 9.00
CA LYS A 149 3.44 20.23 9.68
C LYS A 149 2.24 21.02 9.14
N GLY A 150 1.15 20.32 8.89
CA GLY A 150 -0.09 20.91 8.36
C GLY A 150 -0.22 20.80 6.84
N TYR A 151 0.81 20.33 6.15
CA TYR A 151 0.73 20.03 4.73
C TYR A 151 0.71 18.52 4.50
N HIS A 152 -0.13 18.10 3.58
CA HIS A 152 -0.20 16.72 3.11
C HIS A 152 0.09 16.68 1.61
N PHE A 153 0.58 15.57 1.13
CA PHE A 153 0.65 15.33 -0.31
C PHE A 153 -0.26 14.16 -0.69
N GLU A 154 -0.84 14.26 -1.86
CA GLU A 154 -1.82 13.29 -2.34
C GLU A 154 -1.22 12.34 -3.37
N ARG A 155 -0.17 12.74 -4.05
CA ARG A 155 0.41 11.97 -5.14
C ARG A 155 1.91 12.16 -5.26
N ILE A 156 2.60 11.07 -5.59
CA ILE A 156 3.98 11.08 -6.04
C ILE A 156 3.99 10.70 -7.52
N VAL A 157 4.66 11.49 -8.34
CA VAL A 157 4.83 11.23 -9.76
C VAL A 157 6.29 11.35 -10.15
N GLY A 158 6.77 10.47 -11.02
CA GLY A 158 8.05 10.62 -11.67
C GLY A 158 7.91 11.63 -12.81
N ILE A 159 8.79 12.62 -12.85
CA ILE A 159 8.95 13.50 -14.00
C ILE A 159 10.14 12.94 -14.76
N GLY A 160 9.88 12.36 -15.94
CA GLY A 160 10.94 11.89 -16.84
C GLY A 160 11.66 13.06 -17.48
N GLU A 161 12.97 12.86 -17.75
CA GLU A 161 13.71 13.64 -18.73
C GLU A 161 13.31 13.24 -20.15
#